data_ed08ed28ca87aa0eca03973a60f5c327
#
_entry.id   ed08ed28ca87aa0eca03973a60f5c327
#
_cell.length_a   1.000
_cell.length_b   1.000
_cell.length_c   1.000
_cell.angle_alpha   90.00
_cell.angle_beta   90.00
_cell.angle_gamma   90.00
#
_symmetry.space_group_name_H-M   'P 1'
#
loop_
_entity.id
_entity.type
_entity.pdbx_description
1 polymer ?
#
loop_
_entity_poly.entity_id
_entity_poly.type
_entity_poly.pdbx_seq_one_letter_code
_entity_poly.pdbx_strand_id
1 'polypeptide(L)'
;AKDCCITRAGHLANSWDIVNIRDSAGHSTWPQKNKEEQIDRILSKISVKAQQGEYFNNPVAEGKIFKNLPYGKVPPLSKFRFLIGYGDPAYSDSRKKASSTKALVLVGKLKGVYYVIKAFLARETNANFISWYFAMDDYVAHKANVYWYMENNKLQDPFFNQVFRPLLREQCRDRRRELYIKGDDRKKTDKATRIEANLEPIDRECRWVFNEQERDNPMMQELINQFKLFELTLPYPADGPDAVEGAVTINDLKTAEMEPTYTVSYAELNEDNPYRM
;
A
#
# COMPACT_ATOMS: atom_id res chain seq x y z
N ALA A 1 1.83 -13.93 -20.40
CA ALA A 1 1.34 -14.96 -19.48
C ALA A 1 -0.13 -15.28 -19.65
N LYS A 2 -0.95 -14.38 -20.21
CA LYS A 2 -2.33 -14.70 -20.66
C LYS A 2 -2.35 -15.58 -21.91
N ASP A 3 -1.21 -15.96 -22.43
CA ASP A 3 -1.01 -16.64 -23.70
C ASP A 3 -0.59 -18.09 -23.44
N CYS A 4 -1.41 -18.82 -22.70
CA CYS A 4 -1.23 -20.25 -22.48
C CYS A 4 -2.12 -21.08 -23.41
N CYS A 5 -1.84 -22.37 -23.55
CA CYS A 5 -2.62 -23.27 -24.44
C CYS A 5 -4.12 -23.27 -24.09
N ILE A 6 -4.50 -23.15 -22.82
CA ILE A 6 -5.90 -23.11 -22.38
C ILE A 6 -6.59 -21.82 -22.88
N THR A 7 -5.95 -20.67 -22.79
CA THR A 7 -6.52 -19.40 -23.28
C THR A 7 -6.59 -19.34 -24.80
N ARG A 8 -5.65 -20.01 -25.51
CA ARG A 8 -5.64 -20.09 -26.98
C ARG A 8 -6.60 -21.13 -27.52
N ALA A 9 -6.70 -22.28 -26.87
CA ALA A 9 -7.44 -23.45 -27.38
C ALA A 9 -8.73 -23.76 -26.59
N GLY A 10 -9.06 -22.98 -25.57
CA GLY A 10 -10.26 -23.21 -24.74
C GLY A 10 -11.57 -23.24 -25.54
N HIS A 11 -11.63 -22.50 -26.67
CA HIS A 11 -12.78 -22.49 -27.56
C HIS A 11 -12.96 -23.81 -28.33
N LEU A 12 -11.95 -24.68 -28.33
CA LEU A 12 -12.00 -26.02 -28.98
C LEU A 12 -12.49 -27.10 -28.01
N ALA A 13 -12.59 -26.82 -26.72
CA ALA A 13 -13.05 -27.75 -25.73
C ALA A 13 -14.56 -27.62 -25.52
N ASN A 14 -15.26 -28.76 -25.38
CA ASN A 14 -16.71 -28.79 -25.08
C ASN A 14 -16.98 -28.28 -23.66
N SER A 15 -16.05 -28.53 -22.73
CA SER A 15 -16.06 -28.01 -21.36
C SER A 15 -14.66 -28.03 -20.81
N TRP A 16 -14.34 -27.10 -19.92
CA TRP A 16 -13.09 -27.07 -19.21
C TRP A 16 -13.28 -26.44 -17.82
N ASP A 17 -12.43 -26.80 -16.88
CA ASP A 17 -12.45 -26.28 -15.53
C ASP A 17 -11.06 -25.88 -15.10
N ILE A 18 -10.97 -24.90 -14.20
CA ILE A 18 -9.71 -24.45 -13.59
C ILE A 18 -9.69 -24.89 -12.14
N VAL A 19 -8.83 -25.85 -11.83
CA VAL A 19 -8.64 -26.34 -10.46
C VAL A 19 -7.37 -25.74 -9.87
N ASN A 20 -7.54 -24.82 -8.93
CA ASN A 20 -6.46 -24.26 -8.16
C ASN A 20 -6.06 -25.20 -7.02
N ILE A 21 -4.85 -25.06 -6.48
CA ILE A 21 -4.42 -25.87 -5.32
C ILE A 21 -5.27 -25.62 -4.07
N ARG A 22 -5.92 -24.45 -4.00
CA ARG A 22 -6.88 -24.05 -2.96
C ARG A 22 -8.16 -23.52 -3.55
N ASP A 23 -9.26 -23.76 -2.90
CA ASP A 23 -10.57 -23.18 -3.23
C ASP A 23 -10.67 -21.69 -2.81
N SER A 24 -11.80 -21.07 -3.07
CA SER A 24 -12.08 -19.69 -2.68
C SER A 24 -12.10 -19.46 -1.17
N ALA A 25 -12.38 -20.48 -0.37
CA ALA A 25 -12.33 -20.45 1.09
C ALA A 25 -10.90 -20.66 1.63
N GLY A 26 -9.95 -20.98 0.74
CA GLY A 26 -8.56 -21.22 1.06
C GLY A 26 -8.22 -22.64 1.51
N HIS A 27 -9.16 -23.58 1.38
CA HIS A 27 -8.92 -25.00 1.67
C HIS A 27 -8.32 -25.72 0.47
N SER A 28 -7.55 -26.78 0.74
CA SER A 28 -7.02 -27.65 -0.30
C SER A 28 -8.15 -28.22 -1.17
N THR A 29 -8.04 -28.07 -2.49
CA THR A 29 -8.97 -28.68 -3.45
C THR A 29 -8.79 -30.18 -3.57
N TRP A 30 -7.68 -30.72 -3.10
CA TRP A 30 -7.40 -32.15 -3.09
C TRP A 30 -6.73 -32.58 -1.78
N PRO A 31 -7.47 -32.58 -0.64
CA PRO A 31 -6.90 -32.79 0.70
C PRO A 31 -6.30 -34.19 0.91
N GLN A 32 -6.71 -35.18 0.13
CA GLN A 32 -6.13 -36.53 0.19
C GLN A 32 -4.67 -36.57 -0.29
N LYS A 33 -4.31 -35.71 -1.23
CA LYS A 33 -2.97 -35.60 -1.80
C LYS A 33 -2.16 -34.45 -1.17
N ASN A 34 -2.78 -33.31 -0.99
CA ASN A 34 -2.14 -32.07 -0.59
C ASN A 34 -2.77 -31.56 0.71
N LYS A 35 -2.19 -31.92 1.86
CA LYS A 35 -2.59 -31.37 3.16
C LYS A 35 -2.22 -29.88 3.24
N GLU A 36 -2.99 -29.11 4.03
CA GLU A 36 -2.79 -27.66 4.19
C GLU A 36 -1.34 -27.27 4.50
N GLU A 37 -0.73 -27.96 5.47
CA GLU A 37 0.67 -27.74 5.89
C GLU A 37 1.70 -28.01 4.77
N GLN A 38 1.41 -28.99 3.91
CA GLN A 38 2.26 -29.29 2.76
C GLN A 38 2.16 -28.19 1.71
N ILE A 39 0.95 -27.70 1.45
CA ILE A 39 0.73 -26.59 0.53
C ILE A 39 1.46 -25.35 1.06
N ASP A 40 1.29 -24.99 2.33
CA ASP A 40 1.97 -23.83 2.92
C ASP A 40 3.50 -23.94 2.82
N ARG A 41 4.05 -25.15 3.06
CA ARG A 41 5.48 -25.41 2.90
C ARG A 41 5.97 -25.27 1.45
N ILE A 42 5.19 -25.72 0.48
CA ILE A 42 5.53 -25.57 -0.94
C ILE A 42 5.49 -24.09 -1.32
N LEU A 43 4.38 -23.43 -1.02
CA LEU A 43 4.17 -22.04 -1.38
C LEU A 43 5.20 -21.10 -0.73
N SER A 44 5.64 -21.38 0.51
CA SER A 44 6.66 -20.57 1.18
C SER A 44 8.06 -20.64 0.54
N LYS A 45 8.34 -21.66 -0.29
CA LYS A 45 9.65 -21.86 -0.92
C LYS A 45 9.77 -21.30 -2.33
N ILE A 46 8.69 -20.87 -2.91
CA ILE A 46 8.63 -20.38 -4.29
C ILE A 46 8.18 -18.93 -4.36
N SER A 47 8.59 -18.22 -5.41
CA SER A 47 8.19 -16.84 -5.61
C SER A 47 6.67 -16.72 -5.79
N VAL A 48 6.09 -15.57 -5.42
CA VAL A 48 4.65 -15.30 -5.62
C VAL A 48 4.25 -15.45 -7.08
N LYS A 49 5.10 -15.05 -8.01
CA LYS A 49 4.90 -15.26 -9.45
C LYS A 49 4.74 -16.75 -9.80
N ALA A 50 5.61 -17.60 -9.28
CA ALA A 50 5.51 -19.06 -9.48
C ALA A 50 4.27 -19.63 -8.79
N GLN A 51 3.94 -19.18 -7.58
CA GLN A 51 2.70 -19.57 -6.90
C GLN A 51 1.48 -19.30 -7.78
N GLN A 52 1.37 -18.06 -8.28
CA GLN A 52 0.24 -17.64 -9.11
C GLN A 52 0.17 -18.43 -10.42
N GLY A 53 1.29 -18.60 -11.12
CA GLY A 53 1.32 -19.29 -12.41
C GLY A 53 1.08 -20.80 -12.31
N GLU A 54 1.71 -21.46 -11.33
CA GLU A 54 1.75 -22.93 -11.29
C GLU A 54 0.66 -23.56 -10.40
N TYR A 55 0.23 -22.85 -9.36
CA TYR A 55 -0.68 -23.39 -8.35
C TYR A 55 -2.05 -22.74 -8.32
N PHE A 56 -2.16 -21.48 -8.78
CA PHE A 56 -3.42 -20.75 -8.81
C PHE A 56 -3.93 -20.47 -10.22
N ASN A 57 -3.31 -21.04 -11.23
CA ASN A 57 -3.67 -20.86 -12.65
C ASN A 57 -3.86 -19.39 -13.06
N ASN A 58 -3.18 -18.49 -12.35
CA ASN A 58 -3.18 -17.04 -12.58
C ASN A 58 -1.78 -16.58 -12.96
N PRO A 59 -1.31 -16.82 -14.19
CA PRO A 59 0.04 -16.46 -14.63
C PRO A 59 0.19 -14.93 -14.67
N VAL A 60 0.70 -14.37 -13.60
CA VAL A 60 1.00 -12.95 -13.48
C VAL A 60 2.41 -12.72 -14.01
N ALA A 61 2.53 -11.92 -15.06
CA ALA A 61 3.82 -11.43 -15.51
C ALA A 61 4.34 -10.38 -14.50
N GLU A 62 5.66 -10.23 -14.39
CA GLU A 62 6.21 -9.04 -13.73
C GLU A 62 5.68 -7.80 -14.46
N GLY A 63 5.08 -6.89 -13.72
CA GLY A 63 4.59 -5.62 -14.24
C GLY A 63 5.75 -4.83 -14.85
N LYS A 64 5.43 -4.06 -15.89
CA LYS A 64 6.42 -3.22 -16.56
C LYS A 64 6.51 -1.81 -15.97
N ILE A 65 5.64 -1.50 -15.01
CA ILE A 65 5.44 -0.15 -14.49
C ILE A 65 6.50 0.18 -13.44
N PHE A 66 6.57 -0.58 -12.35
CA PHE A 66 7.53 -0.34 -11.27
C PHE A 66 8.75 -1.26 -11.41
N LYS A 67 9.92 -0.68 -11.67
CA LYS A 67 11.18 -1.40 -11.95
C LYS A 67 12.27 -1.14 -10.93
N ASN A 68 12.21 0.02 -10.27
CA ASN A 68 13.26 0.53 -9.38
C ASN A 68 12.75 0.54 -7.93
N LEU A 69 12.76 -0.60 -7.26
CA LEU A 69 12.30 -0.77 -5.88
C LEU A 69 13.51 -1.02 -4.94
N PRO A 70 14.42 -0.03 -4.78
CA PRO A 70 15.66 -0.24 -4.04
C PRO A 70 15.39 -0.31 -2.54
N TYR A 71 16.00 -1.29 -1.89
CA TYR A 71 16.20 -1.27 -0.45
C TYR A 71 17.42 -0.44 -0.11
N GLY A 72 17.30 0.38 0.94
CA GLY A 72 18.40 1.22 1.40
C GLY A 72 18.21 1.70 2.84
N LYS A 73 19.22 2.37 3.33
CA LYS A 73 19.25 2.90 4.69
C LYS A 73 18.29 4.07 4.84
N VAL A 74 17.35 3.98 5.76
CA VAL A 74 16.48 5.09 6.14
C VAL A 74 17.26 6.05 7.06
N PRO A 75 17.25 7.36 6.79
CA PRO A 75 17.80 8.34 7.73
C PRO A 75 17.13 8.26 9.11
N PRO A 76 17.80 8.72 10.19
CA PRO A 76 17.15 8.85 11.49
C PRO A 76 15.81 9.58 11.38
N LEU A 77 14.76 9.06 12.04
CA LEU A 77 13.41 9.61 11.89
C LEU A 77 13.32 11.09 12.27
N SER A 78 14.16 11.56 13.18
CA SER A 78 14.27 12.97 13.56
C SER A 78 14.74 13.91 12.43
N LYS A 79 15.24 13.39 11.31
CA LYS A 79 15.61 14.20 10.13
C LYS A 79 14.42 14.53 9.24
N PHE A 80 13.32 13.80 9.38
CA PHE A 80 12.09 14.09 8.62
C PHE A 80 11.32 15.23 9.31
N ARG A 81 10.85 16.19 8.53
CA ARG A 81 9.99 17.27 9.05
C ARG A 81 8.71 16.70 9.67
N PHE A 82 8.17 15.68 9.02
CA PHE A 82 7.06 14.86 9.48
C PHE A 82 7.03 13.53 8.70
N LEU A 83 6.27 12.60 9.19
CA LEU A 83 5.96 11.33 8.55
C LEU A 83 4.46 11.24 8.28
N ILE A 84 4.08 10.46 7.29
CA ILE A 84 2.68 10.11 7.01
C ILE A 84 2.48 8.64 7.27
N GLY A 85 1.58 8.33 8.18
CA GLY A 85 1.01 7.00 8.34
C GLY A 85 -0.31 6.93 7.58
N TYR A 86 -0.41 6.08 6.57
CA TYR A 86 -1.60 5.97 5.73
C TYR A 86 -2.12 4.55 5.66
N GLY A 87 -3.40 4.36 5.98
CA GLY A 87 -4.04 3.06 5.97
C GLY A 87 -5.18 2.95 4.96
N ASP A 88 -5.19 1.82 4.24
CA ASP A 88 -6.33 1.34 3.46
C ASP A 88 -7.01 0.23 4.28
N PRO A 89 -8.23 0.48 4.80
CA PRO A 89 -8.88 -0.43 5.75
C PRO A 89 -9.46 -1.69 5.12
N ALA A 90 -9.66 -1.74 3.81
CA ALA A 90 -10.48 -2.76 3.13
C ALA A 90 -11.85 -3.00 3.79
N TYR A 91 -12.82 -3.53 3.07
CA TYR A 91 -14.20 -3.66 3.60
C TYR A 91 -14.42 -4.86 4.53
N SER A 92 -13.55 -5.89 4.48
CA SER A 92 -13.81 -7.11 5.23
C SER A 92 -13.19 -7.08 6.63
N ASP A 93 -13.96 -7.54 7.61
CA ASP A 93 -13.50 -7.75 8.99
C ASP A 93 -13.14 -9.22 9.21
N SER A 94 -12.13 -9.72 8.50
CA SER A 94 -11.83 -11.15 8.50
C SER A 94 -10.39 -11.44 8.10
N ARG A 95 -9.82 -12.50 8.70
CA ARG A 95 -8.56 -13.12 8.29
C ARG A 95 -8.71 -14.18 7.20
N LYS A 96 -9.92 -14.46 6.75
CA LYS A 96 -10.19 -15.48 5.74
C LYS A 96 -9.50 -15.14 4.42
N LYS A 97 -9.02 -16.16 3.70
CA LYS A 97 -8.28 -15.99 2.44
C LYS A 97 -9.07 -15.30 1.32
N ALA A 98 -10.40 -15.36 1.37
CA ALA A 98 -11.28 -14.67 0.42
C ALA A 98 -11.48 -13.17 0.74
N SER A 99 -10.97 -12.66 1.88
CA SER A 99 -11.15 -11.26 2.26
C SER A 99 -10.09 -10.35 1.62
N SER A 100 -10.43 -9.06 1.46
CA SER A 100 -9.50 -8.02 1.00
C SER A 100 -8.36 -7.82 2.00
N THR A 101 -7.20 -7.44 1.50
CA THR A 101 -6.01 -7.11 2.31
C THR A 101 -6.15 -5.71 2.88
N LYS A 102 -5.81 -5.53 4.15
CA LYS A 102 -5.64 -4.22 4.77
C LYS A 102 -4.18 -3.80 4.64
N ALA A 103 -3.95 -2.52 4.42
CA ALA A 103 -2.62 -1.96 4.31
C ALA A 103 -2.44 -0.75 5.23
N LEU A 104 -1.32 -0.66 5.93
CA LEU A 104 -0.88 0.53 6.65
C LEU A 104 0.60 0.75 6.36
N VAL A 105 0.96 1.92 5.85
CA VAL A 105 2.34 2.28 5.52
C VAL A 105 2.78 3.52 6.26
N LEU A 106 4.07 3.59 6.58
CA LEU A 106 4.72 4.78 7.12
C LEU A 106 5.71 5.32 6.08
N VAL A 107 5.48 6.52 5.62
CA VAL A 107 6.27 7.18 4.57
C VAL A 107 6.78 8.52 5.05
N GLY A 108 8.05 8.82 4.78
CA GLY A 108 8.65 10.12 4.97
C GLY A 108 9.26 10.67 3.69
N LYS A 109 9.35 12.00 3.56
CA LYS A 109 10.03 12.68 2.44
C LYS A 109 11.19 13.48 2.97
N LEU A 110 12.37 13.29 2.39
CA LEU A 110 13.57 14.03 2.73
C LEU A 110 14.35 14.39 1.47
N LYS A 111 14.58 15.67 1.22
CA LYS A 111 15.34 16.18 0.05
C LYS A 111 14.81 15.61 -1.28
N GLY A 112 13.48 15.54 -1.45
CA GLY A 112 12.85 15.05 -2.68
C GLY A 112 12.76 13.53 -2.81
N VAL A 113 13.35 12.76 -1.90
CA VAL A 113 13.30 11.29 -1.88
C VAL A 113 12.26 10.82 -0.86
N TYR A 114 11.42 9.87 -1.26
CA TYR A 114 10.45 9.20 -0.40
C TYR A 114 11.06 7.96 0.23
N TYR A 115 10.79 7.75 1.51
CA TYR A 115 11.25 6.59 2.26
C TYR A 115 10.03 5.81 2.74
N VAL A 116 9.85 4.60 2.22
CA VAL A 116 8.87 3.65 2.75
C VAL A 116 9.52 2.95 3.95
N ILE A 117 9.20 3.46 5.13
CA ILE A 117 9.91 3.16 6.38
C ILE A 117 9.45 1.83 6.96
N LYS A 118 8.11 1.62 6.97
CA LYS A 118 7.49 0.42 7.52
C LYS A 118 6.15 0.15 6.83
N ALA A 119 5.79 -1.12 6.72
CA ALA A 119 4.49 -1.53 6.18
C ALA A 119 3.89 -2.66 7.01
N PHE A 120 2.57 -2.59 7.21
CA PHE A 120 1.73 -3.69 7.60
C PHE A 120 0.76 -4.00 6.47
N LEU A 121 0.73 -5.23 6.02
CA LEU A 121 -0.06 -5.66 4.87
C LEU A 121 -0.51 -7.11 5.06
N ALA A 122 -1.77 -7.30 5.43
CA ALA A 122 -2.34 -8.61 5.68
C ALA A 122 -3.87 -8.58 5.64
N ARG A 123 -4.47 -9.77 5.59
CA ARG A 123 -5.90 -9.95 5.89
C ARG A 123 -6.06 -9.97 7.39
N GLU A 124 -6.78 -8.99 7.92
CA GLU A 124 -6.94 -8.81 9.35
C GLU A 124 -8.32 -8.28 9.74
N THR A 125 -8.64 -8.42 11.02
CA THR A 125 -9.81 -7.79 11.63
C THR A 125 -9.65 -6.27 11.71
N ASN A 126 -10.75 -5.55 11.80
CA ASN A 126 -10.73 -4.10 11.97
C ASN A 126 -10.03 -3.68 13.29
N ALA A 127 -10.22 -4.45 14.36
CA ALA A 127 -9.57 -4.19 15.63
C ALA A 127 -8.03 -4.31 15.53
N ASN A 128 -7.53 -5.36 14.85
CA ASN A 128 -6.09 -5.52 14.64
C ASN A 128 -5.52 -4.46 13.69
N PHE A 129 -6.29 -4.04 12.68
CA PHE A 129 -5.89 -2.94 11.81
C PHE A 129 -5.70 -1.63 12.59
N ILE A 130 -6.59 -1.31 13.54
CA ILE A 130 -6.38 -0.17 14.44
C ILE A 130 -5.15 -0.39 15.33
N SER A 131 -4.91 -1.62 15.83
CA SER A 131 -3.72 -1.93 16.63
C SER A 131 -2.41 -1.69 15.87
N TRP A 132 -2.40 -1.84 14.54
CA TRP A 132 -1.23 -1.53 13.71
C TRP A 132 -0.81 -0.05 13.79
N TYR A 133 -1.77 0.87 13.87
CA TYR A 133 -1.45 2.29 14.05
C TYR A 133 -0.70 2.54 15.35
N PHE A 134 -1.13 1.91 16.44
CA PHE A 134 -0.42 2.01 17.72
C PHE A 134 0.97 1.36 17.66
N ALA A 135 1.08 0.19 17.04
CA ALA A 135 2.37 -0.49 16.89
C ALA A 135 3.35 0.33 16.01
N MET A 136 2.82 1.04 15.01
CA MET A 136 3.63 1.90 14.16
C MET A 136 4.03 3.20 14.88
N ASP A 137 3.15 3.75 15.73
CA ASP A 137 3.44 4.89 16.59
C ASP A 137 4.51 4.53 17.63
N ASP A 138 4.43 3.31 18.22
CA ASP A 138 5.46 2.77 19.11
C ASP A 138 6.82 2.62 18.40
N TYR A 139 6.82 2.20 17.14
CA TYR A 139 8.04 2.15 16.32
C TYR A 139 8.67 3.52 16.11
N VAL A 140 7.86 4.55 15.89
CA VAL A 140 8.35 5.93 15.77
C VAL A 140 8.89 6.45 17.09
N ALA A 141 8.28 6.06 18.23
CA ALA A 141 8.72 6.39 19.58
C ALA A 141 9.03 7.89 19.78
N HIS A 142 8.13 8.75 19.32
CA HIS A 142 8.24 10.23 19.37
C HIS A 142 9.48 10.85 18.68
N LYS A 143 10.18 10.06 17.85
CA LYS A 143 11.37 10.57 17.12
C LYS A 143 11.04 11.49 15.95
N ALA A 144 9.78 11.49 15.52
CA ALA A 144 9.27 12.38 14.46
C ALA A 144 7.78 12.64 14.69
N ASN A 145 7.27 13.77 14.17
CA ASN A 145 5.85 14.02 14.09
C ASN A 145 5.23 13.12 13.02
N VAL A 146 4.12 12.43 13.34
CA VAL A 146 3.39 11.61 12.39
C VAL A 146 1.97 12.13 12.23
N TYR A 147 1.55 12.30 10.98
CA TYR A 147 0.16 12.52 10.63
C TYR A 147 -0.46 11.19 10.18
N TRP A 148 -1.43 10.72 10.95
CA TRP A 148 -2.12 9.46 10.68
C TRP A 148 -3.36 9.70 9.86
N TYR A 149 -3.48 8.95 8.75
CA TYR A 149 -4.62 8.99 7.85
C TYR A 149 -5.17 7.59 7.62
N MET A 150 -6.48 7.53 7.34
CA MET A 150 -7.16 6.33 6.90
C MET A 150 -8.03 6.69 5.70
N GLU A 151 -7.99 5.86 4.67
CA GLU A 151 -8.86 6.05 3.52
C GLU A 151 -10.32 6.08 3.95
N ASN A 152 -11.03 7.14 3.56
CA ASN A 152 -12.44 7.36 3.87
C ASN A 152 -13.14 7.93 2.63
N ASN A 153 -13.31 7.10 1.59
CA ASN A 153 -14.08 7.52 0.44
C ASN A 153 -15.59 7.62 0.79
N LYS A 154 -16.39 8.28 -0.05
CA LYS A 154 -17.82 8.55 0.23
C LYS A 154 -18.66 7.32 0.60
N LEU A 155 -18.27 6.14 0.15
CA LEU A 155 -18.94 4.87 0.50
C LEU A 155 -18.50 4.35 1.87
N GLN A 156 -17.35 4.79 2.35
CA GLN A 156 -16.75 4.37 3.62
C GLN A 156 -17.03 5.33 4.78
N ASP A 157 -17.59 6.51 4.54
CA ASP A 157 -17.84 7.51 5.59
C ASP A 157 -18.69 6.97 6.74
N PRO A 158 -19.82 6.29 6.52
CA PRO A 158 -20.54 5.62 7.60
C PRO A 158 -19.69 4.56 8.30
N PHE A 159 -18.88 3.81 7.54
CA PHE A 159 -18.05 2.73 8.06
C PHE A 159 -16.90 3.27 8.94
N PHE A 160 -16.22 4.33 8.53
CA PHE A 160 -15.20 4.99 9.34
C PHE A 160 -15.78 5.47 10.68
N ASN A 161 -16.93 6.14 10.65
CA ASN A 161 -17.56 6.69 11.84
C ASN A 161 -18.18 5.62 12.76
N GLN A 162 -18.77 4.57 12.18
CA GLN A 162 -19.51 3.55 12.93
C GLN A 162 -18.63 2.39 13.40
N VAL A 163 -17.55 2.10 12.70
CA VAL A 163 -16.68 0.95 13.01
C VAL A 163 -15.33 1.40 13.53
N PHE A 164 -14.57 2.20 12.77
CA PHE A 164 -13.19 2.50 13.15
C PHE A 164 -13.07 3.51 14.29
N ARG A 165 -13.90 4.55 14.35
CA ARG A 165 -13.87 5.49 15.47
C ARG A 165 -14.19 4.86 16.84
N PRO A 166 -15.21 4.00 17.00
CA PRO A 166 -15.42 3.27 18.24
C PRO A 166 -14.24 2.39 18.64
N LEU A 167 -13.69 1.59 17.69
CA LEU A 167 -12.52 0.75 17.94
C LEU A 167 -11.29 1.58 18.34
N LEU A 168 -11.07 2.71 17.70
CA LEU A 168 -9.97 3.61 18.07
C LEU A 168 -10.14 4.16 19.49
N ARG A 169 -11.35 4.62 19.85
CA ARG A 169 -11.65 5.12 21.19
C ARG A 169 -11.46 4.04 22.28
N GLU A 170 -11.88 2.82 21.99
CA GLU A 170 -11.67 1.67 22.88
C GLU A 170 -10.18 1.42 23.09
N GLN A 171 -9.40 1.31 22.04
CA GLN A 171 -7.96 1.06 22.12
C GLN A 171 -7.18 2.23 22.74
N CYS A 172 -7.60 3.49 22.51
CA CYS A 172 -7.03 4.64 23.21
C CYS A 172 -7.22 4.53 24.72
N ARG A 173 -8.43 4.17 25.18
CA ARG A 173 -8.76 3.99 26.59
C ARG A 173 -7.95 2.85 27.23
N ASP A 174 -7.92 1.69 26.56
CA ASP A 174 -7.22 0.50 27.07
C ASP A 174 -5.72 0.72 27.18
N ARG A 175 -5.15 1.44 26.24
CA ARG A 175 -3.71 1.78 26.20
C ARG A 175 -3.37 3.06 26.98
N ARG A 176 -4.39 3.77 27.51
CA ARG A 176 -4.24 5.08 28.18
C ARG A 176 -3.42 6.07 27.35
N ARG A 177 -3.65 6.08 26.05
CA ARG A 177 -2.91 6.90 25.09
C ARG A 177 -3.84 7.40 23.97
N GLU A 178 -3.72 8.69 23.66
CA GLU A 178 -4.43 9.31 22.56
C GLU A 178 -3.71 9.03 21.23
N LEU A 179 -4.47 8.70 20.20
CA LEU A 179 -4.02 8.62 18.81
C LEU A 179 -5.09 9.22 17.91
N TYR A 180 -4.71 10.18 17.10
CA TYR A 180 -5.65 10.85 16.18
C TYR A 180 -5.43 10.35 14.75
N ILE A 181 -6.43 9.70 14.18
CA ILE A 181 -6.45 9.24 12.79
C ILE A 181 -7.47 10.07 12.03
N LYS A 182 -7.02 10.80 11.00
CA LYS A 182 -7.87 11.60 10.12
C LYS A 182 -8.39 10.75 8.97
N GLY A 183 -9.69 10.84 8.64
CA GLY A 183 -10.24 10.30 7.40
C GLY A 183 -9.68 11.05 6.18
N ASP A 184 -9.29 10.34 5.15
CA ASP A 184 -8.94 10.93 3.85
C ASP A 184 -10.17 10.93 2.95
N ASP A 185 -10.86 12.08 2.91
CA ASP A 185 -12.12 12.27 2.18
C ASP A 185 -11.91 12.74 0.73
N ARG A 186 -10.66 12.75 0.24
CA ARG A 186 -10.36 13.18 -1.12
C ARG A 186 -11.08 12.30 -2.14
N LYS A 187 -11.66 12.94 -3.16
CA LYS A 187 -12.24 12.20 -4.28
C LYS A 187 -11.13 11.51 -5.07
N LYS A 188 -11.09 10.20 -5.01
CA LYS A 188 -10.12 9.38 -5.74
C LYS A 188 -10.69 8.93 -7.08
N THR A 189 -9.84 8.98 -8.10
CA THR A 189 -10.11 8.41 -9.44
C THR A 189 -9.88 6.91 -9.44
N ASP A 190 -9.89 6.29 -10.62
CA ASP A 190 -9.58 4.86 -10.77
C ASP A 190 -8.26 4.48 -10.07
N LYS A 191 -8.30 3.38 -9.32
CA LYS A 191 -7.19 2.93 -8.46
C LYS A 191 -5.91 2.70 -9.25
N ALA A 192 -5.99 1.94 -10.35
CA ALA A 192 -4.81 1.56 -11.12
C ALA A 192 -4.16 2.77 -11.79
N THR A 193 -4.97 3.60 -12.44
CA THR A 193 -4.53 4.83 -13.11
C THR A 193 -3.89 5.81 -12.13
N ARG A 194 -4.46 5.96 -10.93
CA ARG A 194 -3.95 6.86 -9.90
C ARG A 194 -2.59 6.40 -9.37
N ILE A 195 -2.47 5.12 -9.04
CA ILE A 195 -1.22 4.53 -8.56
C ILE A 195 -0.11 4.72 -9.60
N GLU A 196 -0.38 4.41 -10.88
CA GLU A 196 0.58 4.62 -11.95
C GLU A 196 0.96 6.09 -12.07
N ALA A 197 -0.02 6.98 -12.22
CA ALA A 197 0.23 8.39 -12.48
C ALA A 197 1.06 9.08 -11.37
N ASN A 198 0.86 8.69 -10.10
CA ASN A 198 1.52 9.33 -8.97
C ASN A 198 2.83 8.64 -8.55
N LEU A 199 2.98 7.33 -8.76
CA LEU A 199 4.14 6.60 -8.28
C LEU A 199 5.14 6.20 -9.38
N GLU A 200 4.71 6.01 -10.65
CA GLU A 200 5.64 5.68 -11.73
C GLU A 200 6.72 6.75 -11.94
N PRO A 201 6.41 8.06 -11.92
CA PRO A 201 7.45 9.07 -12.03
C PRO A 201 8.49 9.02 -10.90
N ILE A 202 8.07 8.64 -9.69
CA ILE A 202 8.97 8.48 -8.54
C ILE A 202 9.88 7.27 -8.76
N ASP A 203 9.32 6.17 -9.25
CA ASP A 203 10.07 4.95 -9.60
C ASP A 203 11.08 5.21 -10.70
N ARG A 204 10.64 5.79 -11.81
CA ARG A 204 11.48 6.10 -12.98
C ARG A 204 12.65 7.01 -12.64
N GLU A 205 12.43 7.99 -11.76
CA GLU A 205 13.45 8.94 -11.32
C GLU A 205 14.26 8.42 -10.11
N CYS A 206 14.04 7.18 -9.67
CA CYS A 206 14.69 6.56 -8.52
C CYS A 206 14.58 7.41 -7.23
N ARG A 207 13.43 8.07 -7.03
CA ARG A 207 13.20 8.99 -5.92
C ARG A 207 12.49 8.33 -4.72
N TRP A 208 12.61 7.05 -4.54
CA TRP A 208 12.16 6.36 -3.34
C TRP A 208 13.14 5.29 -2.86
N VAL A 209 13.01 4.93 -1.58
CA VAL A 209 13.83 3.92 -0.92
C VAL A 209 12.94 3.13 0.03
N PHE A 210 13.00 1.82 -0.05
CA PHE A 210 12.38 0.90 0.92
C PHE A 210 13.37 0.56 2.02
N ASN A 211 12.91 0.53 3.26
CA ASN A 211 13.78 0.32 4.42
C ASN A 211 14.50 -1.03 4.36
N GLU A 212 15.81 -1.03 4.32
CA GLU A 212 16.62 -2.26 4.27
C GLU A 212 16.47 -3.12 5.53
N GLN A 213 16.16 -2.53 6.70
CA GLN A 213 15.94 -3.25 7.94
C GLN A 213 14.62 -4.05 7.92
N GLU A 214 13.69 -3.69 7.04
CA GLU A 214 12.43 -4.39 6.84
C GLU A 214 12.48 -5.38 5.66
N ARG A 215 13.65 -5.61 5.06
CA ARG A 215 13.82 -6.47 3.88
C ARG A 215 13.27 -7.88 4.08
N ASP A 216 13.54 -8.46 5.25
CA ASP A 216 13.12 -9.82 5.60
C ASP A 216 11.75 -9.87 6.28
N ASN A 217 11.09 -8.71 6.46
CA ASN A 217 9.73 -8.65 6.98
C ASN A 217 8.74 -9.13 5.91
N PRO A 218 7.94 -10.19 6.17
CA PRO A 218 6.99 -10.73 5.19
C PRO A 218 5.99 -9.71 4.67
N MET A 219 5.57 -8.73 5.48
CA MET A 219 4.62 -7.70 5.07
C MET A 219 5.26 -6.68 4.13
N MET A 220 6.54 -6.32 4.35
CA MET A 220 7.29 -5.47 3.42
C MET A 220 7.58 -6.22 2.11
N GLN A 221 7.89 -7.50 2.18
CA GLN A 221 8.07 -8.34 0.99
C GLN A 221 6.79 -8.42 0.16
N GLU A 222 5.65 -8.58 0.82
CA GLU A 222 4.36 -8.58 0.13
C GLU A 222 4.07 -7.22 -0.53
N LEU A 223 4.38 -6.10 0.13
CA LEU A 223 4.29 -4.77 -0.47
C LEU A 223 5.13 -4.68 -1.76
N ILE A 224 6.38 -5.13 -1.70
CA ILE A 224 7.28 -5.16 -2.87
C ILE A 224 6.74 -6.08 -3.97
N ASN A 225 6.17 -7.24 -3.61
CA ASN A 225 5.55 -8.14 -4.59
C ASN A 225 4.35 -7.49 -5.28
N GLN A 226 3.52 -6.76 -4.54
CA GLN A 226 2.40 -6.03 -5.12
C GLN A 226 2.87 -4.96 -6.12
N PHE A 227 3.97 -4.25 -5.84
CA PHE A 227 4.59 -3.34 -6.81
C PHE A 227 5.14 -4.07 -8.03
N LYS A 228 5.90 -5.15 -7.83
CA LYS A 228 6.49 -5.94 -8.93
C LYS A 228 5.47 -6.57 -9.87
N LEU A 229 4.28 -6.90 -9.34
CA LEU A 229 3.20 -7.54 -10.08
C LEU A 229 2.11 -6.55 -10.52
N PHE A 230 2.33 -5.26 -10.27
CA PHE A 230 1.36 -4.22 -10.60
C PHE A 230 1.21 -4.04 -12.11
N GLU A 231 -0.03 -4.10 -12.57
CA GLU A 231 -0.46 -3.75 -13.93
C GLU A 231 -1.80 -3.01 -13.85
N LEU A 232 -2.14 -2.22 -14.87
CA LEU A 232 -3.39 -1.45 -14.90
C LEU A 232 -4.66 -2.30 -14.82
N THR A 233 -4.59 -3.56 -15.22
CA THR A 233 -5.70 -4.52 -15.12
C THR A 233 -5.83 -5.14 -13.73
N LEU A 234 -4.93 -4.80 -12.80
CA LEU A 234 -4.87 -5.30 -11.41
C LEU A 234 -5.03 -6.83 -11.31
N PRO A 235 -4.20 -7.62 -11.98
CA PRO A 235 -4.27 -9.09 -11.92
C PRO A 235 -3.85 -9.64 -10.55
N TYR A 236 -3.21 -8.82 -9.72
CA TYR A 236 -2.76 -9.08 -8.36
C TYR A 236 -3.23 -7.94 -7.44
N PRO A 237 -3.44 -8.17 -6.14
CA PRO A 237 -3.80 -7.11 -5.20
C PRO A 237 -2.83 -5.94 -5.23
N ALA A 238 -3.36 -4.72 -5.11
CA ALA A 238 -2.60 -3.48 -5.13
C ALA A 238 -2.93 -2.56 -3.92
N ASP A 239 -3.33 -3.17 -2.80
CA ASP A 239 -3.72 -2.42 -1.60
C ASP A 239 -2.51 -1.74 -0.94
N GLY A 240 -1.34 -2.39 -0.99
CA GLY A 240 -0.09 -1.80 -0.56
C GLY A 240 0.35 -0.60 -1.40
N PRO A 241 0.46 -0.73 -2.74
CA PRO A 241 0.69 0.40 -3.64
C PRO A 241 -0.32 1.55 -3.48
N ASP A 242 -1.60 1.25 -3.24
CA ASP A 242 -2.63 2.27 -2.97
C ASP A 242 -2.37 3.03 -1.67
N ALA A 243 -2.02 2.33 -0.61
CA ALA A 243 -1.67 2.97 0.65
C ALA A 243 -0.39 3.84 0.52
N VAL A 244 0.61 3.39 -0.24
CA VAL A 244 1.82 4.19 -0.52
C VAL A 244 1.47 5.42 -1.34
N GLU A 245 0.61 5.30 -2.37
CA GLU A 245 0.13 6.43 -3.16
C GLU A 245 -0.59 7.46 -2.27
N GLY A 246 -1.50 7.00 -1.41
CA GLY A 246 -2.18 7.87 -0.46
C GLY A 246 -1.20 8.62 0.45
N ALA A 247 -0.19 7.91 0.99
CA ALA A 247 0.84 8.51 1.84
C ALA A 247 1.70 9.54 1.11
N VAL A 248 2.13 9.25 -0.12
CA VAL A 248 2.92 10.16 -0.97
C VAL A 248 2.13 11.42 -1.27
N THR A 249 0.90 11.28 -1.74
CA THR A 249 0.05 12.42 -2.09
C THR A 249 -0.23 13.32 -0.87
N ILE A 250 -0.55 12.74 0.29
CA ILE A 250 -0.74 13.52 1.53
C ILE A 250 0.57 14.20 1.95
N ASN A 251 1.72 13.53 1.78
CA ASN A 251 3.01 14.13 2.10
C ASN A 251 3.28 15.38 1.26
N ASP A 252 2.99 15.34 -0.03
CA ASP A 252 3.17 16.46 -0.94
C ASP A 252 2.21 17.61 -0.63
N LEU A 253 0.93 17.31 -0.40
CA LEU A 253 -0.05 18.32 0.00
C LEU A 253 0.36 19.02 1.29
N LYS A 254 0.77 18.28 2.32
CA LYS A 254 1.25 18.87 3.57
C LYS A 254 2.54 19.65 3.42
N THR A 255 3.43 19.22 2.56
CA THR A 255 4.65 19.95 2.26
C THR A 255 4.31 21.31 1.63
N ALA A 256 3.42 21.32 0.64
CA ALA A 256 2.95 22.55 -0.01
C ALA A 256 2.22 23.50 0.96
N GLU A 257 1.37 22.96 1.86
CA GLU A 257 0.70 23.75 2.91
C GLU A 257 1.68 24.44 3.89
N MET A 258 2.84 23.83 4.09
CA MET A 258 3.86 24.32 5.04
C MET A 258 4.94 25.18 4.39
N GLU A 259 4.98 25.28 3.06
CA GLU A 259 5.87 26.17 2.36
C GLU A 259 5.31 27.61 2.41
N PRO A 260 6.15 28.61 2.73
CA PRO A 260 5.68 30.00 2.74
C PRO A 260 5.26 30.37 1.32
N THR A 261 4.04 30.85 1.18
CA THR A 261 3.54 31.42 -0.07
C THR A 261 4.17 32.79 -0.25
N TYR A 262 5.21 32.90 -1.06
CA TYR A 262 5.71 34.22 -1.47
C TYR A 262 4.78 34.77 -2.55
N THR A 263 3.94 35.71 -2.17
CA THR A 263 3.21 36.53 -3.12
C THR A 263 4.16 37.63 -3.60
N VAL A 264 4.77 37.44 -4.76
CA VAL A 264 5.47 38.57 -5.41
C VAL A 264 4.40 39.54 -5.88
N SER A 265 4.33 40.72 -5.28
CA SER A 265 3.42 41.76 -5.73
C SER A 265 3.90 42.30 -7.09
N TYR A 266 2.97 42.59 -8.00
CA TYR A 266 3.30 43.22 -9.30
C TYR A 266 4.03 44.54 -9.15
N ALA A 267 3.97 45.18 -7.98
CA ALA A 267 4.71 46.38 -7.64
C ALA A 267 6.24 46.13 -7.51
N GLU A 268 6.63 45.01 -6.88
CA GLU A 268 8.05 44.64 -6.71
C GLU A 268 8.73 44.26 -8.03
N LEU A 269 7.96 43.67 -8.99
CA LEU A 269 8.46 43.38 -10.34
C LEU A 269 8.72 44.61 -11.19
N ASN A 270 8.16 45.77 -10.82
CA ASN A 270 8.29 47.01 -11.57
C ASN A 270 9.36 47.95 -11.02
N GLU A 271 9.87 47.76 -9.81
CA GLU A 271 10.96 48.62 -9.25
C GLU A 271 12.33 48.30 -9.83
N ASP A 272 12.59 47.10 -10.29
CA ASP A 272 13.87 46.64 -10.86
C ASP A 272 13.89 46.61 -12.41
N ASN A 273 12.97 47.28 -13.09
CA ASN A 273 13.00 47.32 -14.56
C ASN A 273 13.91 48.44 -15.08
N PRO A 274 15.14 48.14 -15.56
CA PRO A 274 16.12 49.16 -16.02
C PRO A 274 15.74 49.85 -17.33
N TYR A 275 14.55 49.51 -17.93
CA TYR A 275 14.07 50.03 -19.19
C TYR A 275 12.87 50.97 -19.05
N ARG A 276 12.57 51.52 -17.85
CA ARG A 276 11.64 52.64 -17.74
C ARG A 276 12.25 53.92 -18.30
N MET A 277 11.93 54.29 -19.52
CA MET A 277 12.03 55.66 -20.02
C MET A 277 10.81 56.48 -19.66
#